data_be7192aacb30348de8217195d7453d11
#
_entry.id   be7192aacb30348de8217195d7453d11
#
_cell.length_a   1.000
_cell.length_b   1.000
_cell.length_c   1.000
_cell.angle_alpha   90.00
_cell.angle_beta   90.00
_cell.angle_gamma   90.00
#
_symmetry.space_group_name_H-M   'P 1'
#
loop_
_entity.id
_entity.type
_entity.pdbx_description
1 polymer ?
#
loop_
_entity_poly.entity_id
_entity_poly.type
_entity_poly.pdbx_seq_one_letter_code
_entity_poly.pdbx_strand_id
1 'polypeptide(L)'
;MSARGLLGWAAAAAAGVTALRYRRRARAATGESKVLLDAGEGLRDMAVLAAQHAEPRDIFASVAKQVSRLAFADEVHMVRYHDDGTASDLGGWSDDAPVVQEGARLEIGGNNAFTRVLASGRPARIDDCAEISGESAALLRRAGIRSVVGVPLMVDGELWGAILAGTRSDRPLPRVAEERMLGFSELVAAGIESSRARAKLQALLGQQEALRRVATLVATEAPPGNVFAAVAEEVVRLFDAHVGYLCSFEPAGGLLVRAAWSYTGNHAEPGVRVPTHGDGAIAEVHRTGLPARVENYDSLAGPLVDIARARDAASGVASPVVVEGGVWGVLWVAARELGQFPADTEELLTSFSELVSAAIANSDARTQLAASRARVVAAADESRRRIERNLHDGTQQRLVTLALELRAAREEAPAELAAELERVEDGIREVLEEVREIARGLHPAILSEGGLEPALKSLARRSGLPVDLDLHLDGRLPEPVEVAAYYVVSEALTNAAKHAGASGASVGLDRHNGALRVSIRDDGVGGADPSRGSGLVGLSDRVEALGGHLEVASESGSGTSIVVEIPVAPTG
;
A
#
# COMPACT_ATOMS: atom_id res chain seq x y z
N MET A 1 -14.30 13.11 -14.58
CA MET A 1 -15.25 13.19 -15.71
C MET A 1 -16.64 12.96 -15.15
N SER A 2 -17.58 13.89 -15.33
CA SER A 2 -18.90 13.86 -14.67
C SER A 2 -19.79 12.72 -15.19
N ALA A 3 -20.57 12.11 -14.30
CA ALA A 3 -21.54 11.04 -14.60
C ALA A 3 -22.49 11.34 -15.78
N ARG A 4 -22.66 12.61 -16.16
CA ARG A 4 -23.45 13.05 -17.32
C ARG A 4 -22.81 12.71 -18.67
N GLY A 5 -21.50 12.59 -18.79
CA GLY A 5 -20.80 12.26 -20.03
C GLY A 5 -20.92 10.78 -20.43
N LEU A 6 -20.98 9.87 -19.44
CA LEU A 6 -21.09 8.42 -19.67
C LEU A 6 -22.50 7.98 -20.05
N LEU A 7 -23.53 8.67 -19.56
CA LEU A 7 -24.94 8.43 -19.91
C LEU A 7 -25.26 8.76 -21.37
N GLY A 8 -24.63 9.79 -21.92
CA GLY A 8 -24.82 10.17 -23.32
C GLY A 8 -24.22 9.16 -24.31
N TRP A 9 -23.11 8.50 -23.94
CA TRP A 9 -22.42 7.54 -24.81
C TRP A 9 -23.09 6.17 -24.86
N ALA A 10 -23.60 5.66 -23.74
CA ALA A 10 -24.29 4.36 -23.70
C ALA A 10 -25.63 4.42 -24.44
N ALA A 11 -26.37 5.53 -24.31
CA ALA A 11 -27.61 5.74 -25.06
C ALA A 11 -27.35 5.94 -26.56
N ALA A 12 -26.28 6.62 -26.95
CA ALA A 12 -25.93 6.87 -28.35
C ALA A 12 -25.40 5.62 -29.07
N ALA A 13 -24.58 4.77 -28.37
CA ALA A 13 -24.08 3.55 -28.97
C ALA A 13 -25.16 2.49 -29.15
N ALA A 14 -26.06 2.29 -28.17
CA ALA A 14 -27.21 1.38 -28.30
C ALA A 14 -28.18 1.84 -29.39
N ALA A 15 -28.48 3.15 -29.48
CA ALA A 15 -29.35 3.69 -30.51
C ALA A 15 -28.74 3.65 -31.93
N GLY A 16 -27.42 3.84 -32.04
CA GLY A 16 -26.73 3.91 -33.35
C GLY A 16 -26.66 2.58 -34.07
N VAL A 17 -26.30 1.49 -33.37
CA VAL A 17 -26.16 0.15 -33.95
C VAL A 17 -27.52 -0.45 -34.29
N THR A 18 -28.53 -0.21 -33.46
CA THR A 18 -29.89 -0.72 -33.66
C THR A 18 -30.59 0.05 -34.80
N ALA A 19 -30.44 1.37 -34.87
CA ALA A 19 -31.03 2.18 -35.93
C ALA A 19 -30.49 1.89 -37.34
N LEU A 20 -29.20 1.52 -37.48
CA LEU A 20 -28.60 1.16 -38.77
C LEU A 20 -29.07 -0.20 -39.29
N ARG A 21 -29.22 -1.23 -38.40
CA ARG A 21 -29.76 -2.54 -38.78
C ARG A 21 -31.26 -2.53 -39.05
N TYR A 22 -32.04 -1.79 -38.28
CA TYR A 22 -33.49 -1.63 -38.50
C TYR A 22 -33.83 -0.79 -39.74
N ARG A 23 -33.11 0.29 -40.07
CA ARG A 23 -33.36 1.09 -41.30
C ARG A 23 -33.22 0.29 -42.60
N ARG A 24 -32.45 -0.79 -42.63
CA ARG A 24 -32.32 -1.67 -43.81
C ARG A 24 -33.50 -2.64 -43.98
N ARG A 25 -34.22 -3.02 -42.92
CA ARG A 25 -35.35 -3.95 -42.94
C ARG A 25 -36.73 -3.26 -42.97
N ALA A 26 -36.84 -2.02 -42.52
CA ALA A 26 -38.09 -1.29 -42.33
C ALA A 26 -38.70 -0.67 -43.62
N ARG A 27 -38.20 -0.99 -44.82
CA ARG A 27 -38.77 -0.49 -46.10
C ARG A 27 -39.90 -1.33 -46.66
N ALA A 28 -40.41 -2.35 -45.97
CA ALA A 28 -41.33 -3.33 -46.53
C ALA A 28 -42.70 -3.53 -45.84
N ALA A 29 -43.14 -2.69 -44.87
CA ALA A 29 -44.52 -2.91 -44.36
C ALA A 29 -45.13 -1.67 -43.63
N THR A 30 -46.26 -1.23 -44.11
CA THR A 30 -47.06 -0.06 -43.65
C THR A 30 -47.86 -0.28 -42.35
N GLY A 31 -47.64 -1.41 -41.64
CA GLY A 31 -48.24 -1.71 -40.32
C GLY A 31 -47.26 -1.54 -39.11
N GLU A 32 -46.00 -1.27 -39.38
CA GLU A 32 -44.89 -1.40 -38.40
C GLU A 32 -44.63 -0.12 -37.57
N SER A 33 -45.16 1.03 -37.91
CA SER A 33 -44.84 2.31 -37.24
C SER A 33 -45.23 2.34 -35.75
N LYS A 34 -46.35 1.69 -35.38
CA LYS A 34 -46.85 1.71 -34.00
C LYS A 34 -46.04 0.76 -33.11
N VAL A 35 -45.66 -0.40 -33.66
CA VAL A 35 -44.87 -1.40 -32.96
C VAL A 35 -43.41 -0.96 -32.78
N LEU A 36 -42.86 -0.17 -33.69
CA LEU A 36 -41.53 0.44 -33.59
C LEU A 36 -41.46 1.57 -32.54
N LEU A 37 -42.56 2.29 -32.38
CA LEU A 37 -42.71 3.31 -31.33
C LEU A 37 -42.79 2.65 -29.95
N ASP A 38 -43.60 1.60 -29.79
CA ASP A 38 -43.74 0.85 -28.53
C ASP A 38 -42.43 0.11 -28.15
N ALA A 39 -41.70 -0.40 -29.13
CA ALA A 39 -40.36 -1.00 -28.89
C ALA A 39 -39.31 0.05 -28.48
N GLY A 40 -39.41 1.25 -29.05
CA GLY A 40 -38.54 2.38 -28.68
C GLY A 40 -38.78 2.91 -27.27
N GLU A 41 -40.04 2.92 -26.82
CA GLU A 41 -40.41 3.28 -25.44
C GLU A 41 -39.93 2.20 -24.44
N GLY A 42 -40.13 0.94 -24.73
CA GLY A 42 -39.65 -0.15 -23.89
C GLY A 42 -38.12 -0.19 -23.73
N LEU A 43 -37.38 0.14 -24.79
CA LEU A 43 -35.93 0.30 -24.76
C LEU A 43 -35.47 1.47 -23.88
N ARG A 44 -36.23 2.56 -23.92
CA ARG A 44 -35.97 3.75 -23.12
C ARG A 44 -36.20 3.49 -21.64
N ASP A 45 -37.29 2.80 -21.30
CA ASP A 45 -37.63 2.41 -19.95
C ASP A 45 -36.59 1.45 -19.36
N MET A 46 -36.10 0.48 -20.15
CA MET A 46 -35.00 -0.40 -19.74
C MET A 46 -33.68 0.34 -19.52
N ALA A 47 -33.32 1.27 -20.39
CA ALA A 47 -32.14 2.10 -20.25
C ALA A 47 -32.21 2.97 -18.98
N VAL A 48 -33.40 3.44 -18.64
CA VAL A 48 -33.65 4.21 -17.41
C VAL A 48 -33.55 3.33 -16.17
N LEU A 49 -34.16 2.13 -16.18
CA LEU A 49 -34.05 1.17 -15.05
C LEU A 49 -32.62 0.69 -14.83
N ALA A 50 -31.89 0.36 -15.89
CA ALA A 50 -30.47 0.01 -15.80
C ALA A 50 -29.60 1.17 -15.29
N ALA A 51 -29.99 2.42 -15.56
CA ALA A 51 -29.31 3.61 -15.07
C ALA A 51 -29.66 3.99 -13.62
N GLN A 52 -30.80 3.53 -13.10
CA GLN A 52 -31.32 3.84 -11.76
C GLN A 52 -30.90 2.83 -10.68
N HIS A 53 -29.97 1.93 -10.96
CA HIS A 53 -29.53 0.89 -10.00
C HIS A 53 -30.67 -0.07 -9.58
N ALA A 54 -31.66 -0.31 -10.48
CA ALA A 54 -32.70 -1.30 -10.25
C ALA A 54 -32.09 -2.70 -10.05
N GLU A 55 -32.66 -3.48 -9.16
CA GLU A 55 -32.24 -4.85 -8.99
C GLU A 55 -32.40 -5.64 -10.29
N PRO A 56 -31.54 -6.63 -10.58
CA PRO A 56 -31.64 -7.43 -11.81
C PRO A 56 -33.03 -7.99 -12.07
N ARG A 57 -33.77 -8.38 -11.03
CA ARG A 57 -35.14 -8.87 -11.09
C ARG A 57 -36.13 -7.87 -11.69
N ASP A 58 -36.01 -6.58 -11.33
CA ASP A 58 -36.91 -5.54 -11.82
C ASP A 58 -36.69 -5.26 -13.31
N ILE A 59 -35.43 -5.40 -13.75
CA ILE A 59 -35.05 -5.33 -15.15
C ILE A 59 -35.65 -6.50 -15.91
N PHE A 60 -35.53 -7.72 -15.39
CA PHE A 60 -36.07 -8.93 -16.04
C PHE A 60 -37.60 -8.90 -16.12
N ALA A 61 -38.28 -8.48 -15.05
CA ALA A 61 -39.74 -8.34 -15.06
C ALA A 61 -40.21 -7.28 -16.08
N SER A 62 -39.53 -6.13 -16.18
CA SER A 62 -39.79 -5.11 -17.16
C SER A 62 -39.61 -5.62 -18.60
N VAL A 63 -38.50 -6.34 -18.83
CA VAL A 63 -38.22 -6.99 -20.13
C VAL A 63 -39.31 -7.99 -20.47
N ALA A 64 -39.66 -8.88 -19.58
CA ALA A 64 -40.70 -9.90 -19.79
C ALA A 64 -42.04 -9.26 -20.17
N LYS A 65 -42.41 -8.15 -19.51
CA LYS A 65 -43.62 -7.39 -19.83
C LYS A 65 -43.59 -6.77 -21.23
N GLN A 66 -42.46 -6.26 -21.69
CA GLN A 66 -42.31 -5.74 -23.03
C GLN A 66 -42.34 -6.83 -24.10
N VAL A 67 -41.66 -7.95 -23.81
CA VAL A 67 -41.67 -9.14 -24.69
C VAL A 67 -43.10 -9.70 -24.84
N SER A 68 -43.88 -9.75 -23.74
CA SER A 68 -45.28 -10.20 -23.79
C SER A 68 -46.11 -9.39 -24.78
N ARG A 69 -46.03 -8.06 -24.75
CA ARG A 69 -46.71 -7.16 -25.67
C ARG A 69 -46.28 -7.35 -27.12
N LEU A 70 -44.98 -7.52 -27.37
CA LEU A 70 -44.40 -7.63 -28.70
C LEU A 70 -44.66 -8.99 -29.32
N ALA A 71 -44.65 -10.05 -28.51
CA ALA A 71 -44.91 -11.42 -28.94
C ALA A 71 -46.41 -11.82 -28.92
N PHE A 72 -47.27 -10.96 -28.34
CA PHE A 72 -48.70 -11.27 -28.09
C PHE A 72 -48.85 -12.52 -27.18
N ALA A 73 -47.98 -12.58 -26.17
CA ALA A 73 -47.91 -13.68 -25.21
C ALA A 73 -48.65 -13.34 -23.92
N ASP A 74 -49.35 -14.29 -23.34
CA ASP A 74 -50.02 -14.15 -22.04
C ASP A 74 -49.04 -14.37 -20.86
N GLU A 75 -47.87 -14.92 -21.17
CA GLU A 75 -46.86 -15.24 -20.19
C GLU A 75 -45.46 -15.23 -20.81
N VAL A 76 -44.49 -14.66 -20.11
CA VAL A 76 -43.09 -14.60 -20.52
C VAL A 76 -42.20 -14.90 -19.31
N HIS A 77 -41.22 -15.80 -19.47
CA HIS A 77 -40.19 -16.12 -18.50
C HIS A 77 -38.80 -15.95 -19.08
N MET A 78 -37.86 -15.57 -18.25
CA MET A 78 -36.43 -15.57 -18.53
C MET A 78 -35.75 -16.62 -17.67
N VAL A 79 -35.06 -17.56 -18.31
CA VAL A 79 -34.37 -18.65 -17.61
C VAL A 79 -32.87 -18.59 -17.87
N ARG A 80 -32.07 -18.91 -16.84
CA ARG A 80 -30.63 -19.08 -16.93
C ARG A 80 -30.30 -20.58 -16.89
N TYR A 81 -29.49 -21.05 -17.80
CA TYR A 81 -28.95 -22.43 -17.79
C TYR A 81 -27.76 -22.52 -16.82
N HIS A 82 -27.62 -23.70 -16.18
CA HIS A 82 -26.50 -24.05 -15.30
C HIS A 82 -25.78 -25.30 -15.82
N ASP A 83 -24.49 -25.42 -15.49
CA ASP A 83 -23.65 -26.55 -15.92
C ASP A 83 -24.06 -27.88 -15.31
N ASP A 84 -24.84 -27.86 -14.23
CA ASP A 84 -25.36 -29.05 -13.55
C ASP A 84 -26.62 -29.68 -14.21
N GLY A 85 -26.99 -29.20 -15.38
CA GLY A 85 -28.17 -29.68 -16.11
C GLY A 85 -29.50 -29.12 -15.58
N THR A 86 -29.46 -28.02 -14.82
CA THR A 86 -30.67 -27.31 -14.36
C THR A 86 -30.77 -25.91 -14.98
N ALA A 87 -31.94 -25.28 -14.85
CA ALA A 87 -32.14 -23.88 -15.15
C ALA A 87 -32.82 -23.17 -13.99
N SER A 88 -32.53 -21.88 -13.80
CA SER A 88 -33.22 -21.02 -12.82
C SER A 88 -34.11 -20.05 -13.54
N ASP A 89 -35.33 -19.86 -13.05
CA ASP A 89 -36.19 -18.76 -13.45
C ASP A 89 -35.65 -17.43 -12.83
N LEU A 90 -35.38 -16.46 -13.68
CA LEU A 90 -34.87 -15.15 -13.29
C LEU A 90 -35.97 -14.12 -13.05
N GLY A 91 -37.19 -14.50 -13.36
CA GLY A 91 -38.38 -13.65 -13.33
C GLY A 91 -39.10 -13.61 -14.67
N GLY A 92 -40.34 -13.20 -14.62
CA GLY A 92 -41.22 -13.19 -15.77
C GLY A 92 -42.34 -12.16 -15.64
N TRP A 93 -43.24 -12.25 -16.58
CA TRP A 93 -44.48 -11.52 -16.58
C TRP A 93 -45.64 -12.45 -16.98
N SER A 94 -46.77 -12.34 -16.29
CA SER A 94 -48.00 -13.10 -16.60
C SER A 94 -49.22 -12.19 -16.40
N ASP A 95 -50.26 -12.38 -17.25
CA ASP A 95 -51.55 -11.73 -17.07
C ASP A 95 -52.32 -12.29 -15.85
N ASP A 96 -51.97 -13.52 -15.43
CA ASP A 96 -52.49 -14.22 -14.26
C ASP A 96 -51.37 -14.59 -13.28
N ALA A 97 -51.60 -15.54 -12.40
CA ALA A 97 -50.55 -16.07 -11.55
C ALA A 97 -49.44 -16.72 -12.40
N PRO A 98 -48.15 -16.44 -12.15
CA PRO A 98 -47.05 -16.96 -12.93
C PRO A 98 -47.00 -18.49 -12.81
N VAL A 99 -46.69 -19.17 -13.94
CA VAL A 99 -46.55 -20.64 -14.03
C VAL A 99 -45.38 -21.15 -13.18
N VAL A 100 -44.32 -20.37 -13.11
CA VAL A 100 -43.11 -20.67 -12.37
C VAL A 100 -42.84 -19.52 -11.41
N GLN A 101 -42.50 -19.84 -10.17
CA GLN A 101 -42.07 -18.80 -9.20
C GLN A 101 -40.63 -18.36 -9.50
N GLU A 102 -40.37 -17.11 -9.37
CA GLU A 102 -39.04 -16.55 -9.47
C GLU A 102 -38.04 -17.26 -8.56
N GLY A 103 -36.86 -17.56 -9.08
CA GLY A 103 -35.83 -18.31 -8.38
C GLY A 103 -36.03 -19.82 -8.36
N ALA A 104 -37.16 -20.33 -8.89
CA ALA A 104 -37.39 -21.77 -8.99
C ALA A 104 -36.34 -22.45 -9.88
N ARG A 105 -35.86 -23.57 -9.40
CA ARG A 105 -34.92 -24.42 -10.14
C ARG A 105 -35.70 -25.47 -10.93
N LEU A 106 -35.44 -25.56 -12.21
CA LEU A 106 -36.11 -26.43 -13.17
C LEU A 106 -35.11 -27.44 -13.69
N GLU A 107 -35.49 -28.73 -13.71
CA GLU A 107 -34.69 -29.73 -14.37
C GLU A 107 -34.83 -29.59 -15.90
N ILE A 108 -33.70 -29.66 -16.60
CA ILE A 108 -33.67 -29.61 -18.06
C ILE A 108 -33.91 -31.03 -18.59
N GLY A 109 -35.10 -31.24 -19.08
CA GLY A 109 -35.48 -32.54 -19.61
C GLY A 109 -36.74 -32.51 -20.44
N GLY A 110 -37.01 -33.60 -21.17
CA GLY A 110 -38.19 -33.75 -22.03
C GLY A 110 -38.10 -32.99 -23.35
N ASN A 111 -39.18 -33.02 -24.11
CA ASN A 111 -39.29 -32.34 -25.40
C ASN A 111 -40.12 -31.06 -25.26
N ASN A 112 -39.49 -29.99 -24.88
CA ASN A 112 -40.11 -28.67 -24.68
C ASN A 112 -39.27 -27.53 -25.29
N ALA A 113 -39.76 -26.31 -25.31
CA ALA A 113 -39.12 -25.20 -26.01
C ALA A 113 -37.75 -24.85 -25.41
N PHE A 114 -37.61 -24.80 -24.07
CA PHE A 114 -36.33 -24.41 -23.47
C PHE A 114 -35.24 -25.48 -23.59
N THR A 115 -35.62 -26.80 -23.56
CA THR A 115 -34.67 -27.89 -23.83
C THR A 115 -34.21 -27.90 -25.30
N ARG A 116 -35.13 -27.57 -26.23
CA ARG A 116 -34.77 -27.44 -27.66
C ARG A 116 -33.86 -26.24 -27.92
N VAL A 117 -34.08 -25.11 -27.23
CA VAL A 117 -33.19 -23.94 -27.32
C VAL A 117 -31.80 -24.29 -26.78
N LEU A 118 -31.71 -24.98 -25.63
CA LEU A 118 -30.43 -25.40 -25.07
C LEU A 118 -29.68 -26.33 -26.05
N ALA A 119 -30.35 -27.34 -26.62
CA ALA A 119 -29.74 -28.32 -27.50
C ALA A 119 -29.27 -27.73 -28.85
N SER A 120 -29.95 -26.69 -29.36
CA SER A 120 -29.69 -26.17 -30.70
C SER A 120 -29.03 -24.78 -30.74
N GLY A 121 -29.07 -24.01 -29.65
CA GLY A 121 -28.71 -22.60 -29.65
C GLY A 121 -29.56 -21.73 -30.58
N ARG A 122 -30.74 -22.22 -30.98
CA ARG A 122 -31.63 -21.59 -31.96
C ARG A 122 -33.04 -21.42 -31.38
N PRO A 123 -33.85 -20.49 -31.93
CA PRO A 123 -35.25 -20.39 -31.57
C PRO A 123 -35.98 -21.75 -31.71
N ALA A 124 -36.83 -22.05 -30.76
CA ALA A 124 -37.65 -23.24 -30.75
C ALA A 124 -39.12 -22.85 -30.57
N ARG A 125 -39.96 -23.47 -31.37
CA ARG A 125 -41.42 -23.26 -31.37
C ARG A 125 -42.11 -24.56 -31.06
N ILE A 126 -43.17 -24.45 -30.28
CA ILE A 126 -44.13 -25.53 -30.00
C ILE A 126 -45.51 -24.91 -30.17
N ASP A 127 -46.20 -25.29 -31.25
CA ASP A 127 -47.52 -24.80 -31.59
C ASP A 127 -48.67 -25.48 -30.83
N ASP A 128 -48.43 -26.70 -30.33
CA ASP A 128 -49.34 -27.44 -29.46
C ASP A 128 -48.61 -28.07 -28.28
N CYS A 129 -48.86 -27.55 -27.09
CA CYS A 129 -48.28 -28.07 -25.85
C CYS A 129 -48.83 -29.43 -25.39
N ALA A 130 -49.81 -30.00 -26.11
CA ALA A 130 -50.24 -31.38 -25.87
C ALA A 130 -49.13 -32.40 -26.28
N GLU A 131 -48.28 -32.03 -27.23
CA GLU A 131 -47.22 -32.91 -27.79
C GLU A 131 -45.90 -32.89 -26.95
N ILE A 132 -45.80 -32.03 -25.91
CA ILE A 132 -44.58 -31.93 -25.11
C ILE A 132 -44.56 -32.91 -23.94
N SER A 133 -43.34 -33.26 -23.52
CA SER A 133 -43.08 -34.17 -22.41
C SER A 133 -42.11 -33.59 -21.39
N GLY A 134 -42.07 -34.20 -20.20
CA GLY A 134 -41.22 -33.78 -19.09
C GLY A 134 -41.98 -32.97 -18.04
N GLU A 135 -41.30 -32.54 -16.99
CA GLU A 135 -41.86 -31.83 -15.86
C GLU A 135 -42.46 -30.47 -16.26
N SER A 136 -41.76 -29.73 -17.09
CA SER A 136 -42.25 -28.45 -17.66
C SER A 136 -43.53 -28.57 -18.47
N ALA A 137 -43.77 -29.72 -19.11
CA ALA A 137 -45.02 -30.00 -19.82
C ALA A 137 -46.22 -30.05 -18.87
N ALA A 138 -46.05 -30.61 -17.67
CA ALA A 138 -47.10 -30.64 -16.65
C ALA A 138 -47.42 -29.25 -16.13
N LEU A 139 -46.38 -28.40 -15.93
CA LEU A 139 -46.54 -27.01 -15.49
C LEU A 139 -47.30 -26.21 -16.55
N LEU A 140 -46.89 -26.25 -17.81
CA LEU A 140 -47.53 -25.51 -18.91
C LEU A 140 -49.01 -25.93 -19.11
N ARG A 141 -49.31 -27.22 -19.04
CA ARG A 141 -50.69 -27.73 -19.12
C ARG A 141 -51.57 -27.24 -17.94
N ARG A 142 -51.05 -27.24 -16.70
CA ARG A 142 -51.76 -26.70 -15.52
C ARG A 142 -52.09 -25.23 -15.69
N ALA A 143 -51.16 -24.47 -16.28
CA ALA A 143 -51.31 -23.02 -16.54
C ALA A 143 -52.19 -22.71 -17.77
N GLY A 144 -52.68 -23.77 -18.50
CA GLY A 144 -53.46 -23.61 -19.70
C GLY A 144 -52.69 -23.07 -20.91
N ILE A 145 -51.36 -23.10 -20.89
CA ILE A 145 -50.51 -22.66 -21.99
C ILE A 145 -50.61 -23.69 -23.13
N ARG A 146 -50.96 -23.17 -24.32
CA ARG A 146 -51.21 -24.00 -25.50
C ARG A 146 -50.11 -23.95 -26.54
N SER A 147 -49.43 -22.81 -26.68
CA SER A 147 -48.25 -22.73 -27.54
C SER A 147 -47.14 -21.96 -26.83
N VAL A 148 -45.88 -22.28 -27.14
CA VAL A 148 -44.68 -21.67 -26.56
C VAL A 148 -43.64 -21.39 -27.64
N VAL A 149 -43.01 -20.23 -27.55
CA VAL A 149 -41.83 -19.88 -28.33
C VAL A 149 -40.68 -19.60 -27.35
N GLY A 150 -39.53 -20.22 -27.58
CA GLY A 150 -38.29 -19.97 -26.87
C GLY A 150 -37.24 -19.36 -27.79
N VAL A 151 -36.50 -18.37 -27.33
CA VAL A 151 -35.35 -17.82 -28.05
C VAL A 151 -34.11 -17.86 -27.18
N PRO A 152 -32.94 -18.14 -27.77
CA PRO A 152 -31.68 -18.18 -27.00
C PRO A 152 -31.29 -16.81 -26.52
N LEU A 153 -30.69 -16.73 -25.33
CA LEU A 153 -30.03 -15.59 -24.78
C LEU A 153 -28.51 -15.86 -24.80
N MET A 154 -27.83 -15.23 -25.77
CA MET A 154 -26.40 -15.46 -26.01
C MET A 154 -25.63 -14.31 -25.33
N VAL A 155 -24.72 -14.62 -24.39
CA VAL A 155 -23.88 -13.68 -23.67
C VAL A 155 -22.42 -14.06 -23.92
N ASP A 156 -21.60 -13.12 -24.36
CA ASP A 156 -20.20 -13.36 -24.75
C ASP A 156 -20.03 -14.47 -25.81
N GLY A 157 -21.05 -14.70 -26.64
CA GLY A 157 -21.07 -15.77 -27.66
C GLY A 157 -21.46 -17.16 -27.15
N GLU A 158 -21.69 -17.30 -25.87
CA GLU A 158 -22.11 -18.55 -25.20
C GLU A 158 -23.62 -18.55 -24.93
N LEU A 159 -24.24 -19.71 -24.96
CA LEU A 159 -25.66 -19.84 -24.62
C LEU A 159 -25.85 -19.74 -23.10
N TRP A 160 -26.22 -18.55 -22.65
CA TRP A 160 -26.37 -18.25 -21.22
C TRP A 160 -27.76 -18.63 -20.66
N GLY A 161 -28.80 -18.51 -21.47
CA GLY A 161 -30.18 -18.73 -21.05
C GLY A 161 -31.17 -18.71 -22.21
N ALA A 162 -32.45 -18.52 -21.88
CA ALA A 162 -33.52 -18.38 -22.88
C ALA A 162 -34.61 -17.40 -22.39
N ILE A 163 -35.29 -16.78 -23.34
CA ILE A 163 -36.56 -16.08 -23.13
C ILE A 163 -37.67 -16.99 -23.71
N LEU A 164 -38.65 -17.29 -22.88
CA LEU A 164 -39.78 -18.16 -23.20
C LEU A 164 -41.07 -17.32 -23.19
N ALA A 165 -41.88 -17.41 -24.23
CA ALA A 165 -43.16 -16.75 -24.31
C ALA A 165 -44.25 -17.79 -24.61
N GLY A 166 -45.34 -17.76 -23.86
CA GLY A 166 -46.45 -18.69 -23.96
C GLY A 166 -47.79 -17.98 -24.14
N THR A 167 -48.75 -18.65 -24.79
CA THR A 167 -50.15 -18.17 -24.88
C THR A 167 -51.14 -19.24 -24.49
N ARG A 168 -52.25 -18.82 -23.88
CA ARG A 168 -53.42 -19.62 -23.54
C ARG A 168 -54.45 -19.66 -24.67
N SER A 169 -54.25 -18.86 -25.71
CA SER A 169 -55.12 -18.79 -26.90
C SER A 169 -55.11 -20.12 -27.68
N ASP A 170 -56.24 -20.42 -28.29
CA ASP A 170 -56.36 -21.54 -29.26
C ASP A 170 -55.55 -21.27 -30.54
N ARG A 171 -55.12 -20.07 -30.78
CA ARG A 171 -54.26 -19.70 -31.91
C ARG A 171 -52.82 -19.65 -31.42
N PRO A 172 -51.89 -20.38 -32.08
CA PRO A 172 -50.47 -20.30 -31.73
C PRO A 172 -49.92 -18.87 -31.85
N LEU A 173 -48.82 -18.63 -31.08
CA LEU A 173 -48.12 -17.37 -31.20
C LEU A 173 -47.74 -17.06 -32.66
N PRO A 174 -47.88 -15.79 -33.11
CA PRO A 174 -47.54 -15.39 -34.48
C PRO A 174 -46.08 -15.68 -34.81
N ARG A 175 -45.76 -16.06 -36.07
CA ARG A 175 -44.35 -16.30 -36.47
C ARG A 175 -43.45 -15.11 -36.27
N VAL A 176 -43.98 -13.88 -36.36
CA VAL A 176 -43.25 -12.66 -36.08
C VAL A 176 -42.79 -12.55 -34.61
N ALA A 177 -43.39 -13.32 -33.69
CA ALA A 177 -42.97 -13.34 -32.28
C ALA A 177 -41.51 -13.81 -32.14
N GLU A 178 -41.09 -14.81 -32.89
CA GLU A 178 -39.70 -15.31 -32.86
C GLU A 178 -38.66 -14.21 -33.21
N GLU A 179 -38.91 -13.50 -34.35
CA GLU A 179 -38.01 -12.43 -34.80
C GLU A 179 -37.95 -11.26 -33.81
N ARG A 180 -39.10 -10.91 -33.23
CA ARG A 180 -39.17 -9.83 -32.22
C ARG A 180 -38.47 -10.25 -30.93
N MET A 181 -38.71 -11.44 -30.45
CA MET A 181 -38.06 -11.97 -29.24
C MET A 181 -36.55 -12.10 -29.43
N LEU A 182 -36.08 -12.50 -30.61
CA LEU A 182 -34.64 -12.56 -30.93
C LEU A 182 -33.99 -11.17 -30.87
N GLY A 183 -34.63 -10.15 -31.49
CA GLY A 183 -34.12 -8.78 -31.41
C GLY A 183 -34.07 -8.27 -29.96
N PHE A 184 -35.00 -8.72 -29.12
CA PHE A 184 -35.02 -8.38 -27.70
C PHE A 184 -33.98 -9.15 -26.89
N SER A 185 -33.73 -10.45 -27.19
CA SER A 185 -32.71 -11.23 -26.51
C SER A 185 -31.31 -10.67 -26.74
N GLU A 186 -31.00 -10.15 -27.95
CA GLU A 186 -29.73 -9.46 -28.24
C GLU A 186 -29.53 -8.22 -27.35
N LEU A 187 -30.59 -7.49 -27.04
CA LEU A 187 -30.52 -6.30 -26.18
C LEU A 187 -30.31 -6.66 -24.70
N VAL A 188 -31.01 -7.70 -24.24
CA VAL A 188 -30.83 -8.23 -22.89
C VAL A 188 -29.41 -8.77 -22.70
N ALA A 189 -28.90 -9.50 -23.68
CA ALA A 189 -27.53 -9.99 -23.68
C ALA A 189 -26.51 -8.85 -23.56
N ALA A 190 -26.65 -7.83 -24.41
CA ALA A 190 -25.76 -6.65 -24.33
C ALA A 190 -25.83 -5.93 -22.96
N GLY A 191 -27.03 -5.91 -22.34
CA GLY A 191 -27.21 -5.38 -20.97
C GLY A 191 -26.46 -6.20 -19.92
N ILE A 192 -26.54 -7.52 -19.99
CA ILE A 192 -25.82 -8.45 -19.09
C ILE A 192 -24.30 -8.31 -19.28
N GLU A 193 -23.82 -8.32 -20.54
CA GLU A 193 -22.40 -8.14 -20.87
C GLU A 193 -21.86 -6.81 -20.33
N SER A 194 -22.59 -5.71 -20.56
CA SER A 194 -22.22 -4.40 -20.05
C SER A 194 -22.16 -4.35 -18.51
N SER A 195 -23.13 -5.00 -17.85
CA SER A 195 -23.15 -5.07 -16.37
C SER A 195 -21.96 -5.87 -15.83
N ARG A 196 -21.66 -7.04 -16.44
CA ARG A 196 -20.49 -7.86 -16.09
C ARG A 196 -19.17 -7.12 -16.30
N ALA A 197 -19.04 -6.47 -17.46
CA ALA A 197 -17.83 -5.69 -17.77
C ALA A 197 -17.61 -4.55 -16.76
N ARG A 198 -18.68 -3.86 -16.35
CA ARG A 198 -18.61 -2.81 -15.32
C ARG A 198 -18.21 -3.39 -13.95
N ALA A 199 -18.84 -4.47 -13.53
CA ALA A 199 -18.51 -5.11 -12.26
C ALA A 199 -17.04 -5.56 -12.23
N LYS A 200 -16.55 -6.16 -13.33
CA LYS A 200 -15.14 -6.53 -13.46
C LYS A 200 -14.21 -5.32 -13.41
N LEU A 201 -14.56 -4.24 -14.12
CA LEU A 201 -13.77 -3.01 -14.10
C LEU A 201 -13.73 -2.38 -12.70
N GLN A 202 -14.86 -2.34 -12.00
CA GLN A 202 -14.92 -1.83 -10.63
C GLN A 202 -14.08 -2.68 -9.66
N ALA A 203 -14.12 -4.00 -9.79
CA ALA A 203 -13.28 -4.89 -9.01
C ALA A 203 -11.79 -4.62 -9.24
N LEU A 204 -11.36 -4.51 -10.52
CA LEU A 204 -9.97 -4.21 -10.87
C LEU A 204 -9.52 -2.83 -10.36
N LEU A 205 -10.37 -1.81 -10.46
CA LEU A 205 -10.08 -0.48 -9.92
C LEU A 205 -9.94 -0.53 -8.40
N GLY A 206 -10.81 -1.26 -7.70
CA GLY A 206 -10.72 -1.47 -6.26
C GLY A 206 -9.41 -2.15 -5.84
N GLN A 207 -8.99 -3.19 -6.58
CA GLN A 207 -7.72 -3.88 -6.38
C GLN A 207 -6.53 -2.93 -6.55
N GLN A 208 -6.53 -2.16 -7.64
CA GLN A 208 -5.46 -1.22 -7.92
C GLN A 208 -5.37 -0.09 -6.89
N GLU A 209 -6.49 0.43 -6.42
CA GLU A 209 -6.53 1.45 -5.38
C GLU A 209 -6.04 0.93 -4.03
N ALA A 210 -6.39 -0.30 -3.65
CA ALA A 210 -5.92 -0.93 -2.42
C ALA A 210 -4.40 -1.10 -2.43
N LEU A 211 -3.85 -1.69 -3.50
CA LEU A 211 -2.40 -1.84 -3.68
C LEU A 211 -1.69 -0.48 -3.66
N ARG A 212 -2.25 0.54 -4.33
CA ARG A 212 -1.66 1.89 -4.35
C ARG A 212 -1.62 2.54 -2.97
N ARG A 213 -2.67 2.38 -2.13
CA ARG A 213 -2.68 2.91 -0.76
C ARG A 213 -1.54 2.34 0.06
N VAL A 214 -1.37 1.01 0.04
CA VAL A 214 -0.29 0.33 0.77
C VAL A 214 1.08 0.73 0.20
N ALA A 215 1.26 0.73 -1.13
CA ALA A 215 2.50 1.12 -1.77
C ALA A 215 2.91 2.56 -1.43
N THR A 216 1.94 3.47 -1.27
CA THR A 216 2.21 4.84 -0.82
C THR A 216 2.78 4.87 0.59
N LEU A 217 2.26 4.08 1.53
CA LEU A 217 2.81 3.97 2.89
C LEU A 217 4.26 3.46 2.87
N VAL A 218 4.56 2.47 2.03
CA VAL A 218 5.92 1.96 1.85
C VAL A 218 6.85 3.03 1.27
N ALA A 219 6.39 3.77 0.26
CA ALA A 219 7.17 4.82 -0.41
C ALA A 219 7.40 6.06 0.49
N THR A 220 6.44 6.39 1.36
CA THR A 220 6.57 7.49 2.34
C THR A 220 7.28 7.06 3.61
N GLU A 221 7.84 5.85 3.60
CA GLU A 221 8.67 5.35 4.69
C GLU A 221 7.94 5.25 6.03
N ALA A 222 6.63 4.97 5.99
CA ALA A 222 5.85 4.75 7.18
C ALA A 222 6.43 3.60 8.04
N PRO A 223 6.31 3.66 9.37
CA PRO A 223 6.72 2.56 10.24
C PRO A 223 6.11 1.23 9.78
N PRO A 224 6.86 0.10 9.80
CA PRO A 224 6.36 -1.19 9.31
C PRO A 224 5.02 -1.60 9.92
N GLY A 225 4.78 -1.31 11.21
CA GLY A 225 3.52 -1.59 11.87
C GLY A 225 2.30 -0.91 11.22
N ASN A 226 2.46 0.29 10.68
CA ASN A 226 1.39 1.00 9.97
C ASN A 226 1.10 0.32 8.61
N VAL A 227 2.14 -0.13 7.92
CA VAL A 227 1.99 -0.90 6.67
C VAL A 227 1.29 -2.23 6.95
N PHE A 228 1.67 -2.93 8.01
CA PHE A 228 1.08 -4.20 8.41
C PHE A 228 -0.42 -4.08 8.72
N ALA A 229 -0.80 -3.06 9.48
CA ALA A 229 -2.20 -2.78 9.80
C ALA A 229 -3.02 -2.45 8.54
N ALA A 230 -2.47 -1.60 7.66
CA ALA A 230 -3.12 -1.24 6.40
C ALA A 230 -3.31 -2.46 5.49
N VAL A 231 -2.31 -3.34 5.36
CA VAL A 231 -2.42 -4.56 4.57
C VAL A 231 -3.50 -5.48 5.12
N ALA A 232 -3.53 -5.73 6.44
CA ALA A 232 -4.53 -6.59 7.06
C ALA A 232 -5.96 -6.06 6.80
N GLU A 233 -6.16 -4.75 6.88
CA GLU A 233 -7.44 -4.10 6.60
C GLU A 233 -7.83 -4.19 5.11
N GLU A 234 -6.90 -3.85 4.19
CA GLU A 234 -7.17 -3.81 2.77
C GLU A 234 -7.50 -5.19 2.19
N VAL A 235 -6.78 -6.25 2.59
CA VAL A 235 -7.06 -7.59 2.10
C VAL A 235 -8.42 -8.12 2.57
N VAL A 236 -8.83 -7.80 3.80
CA VAL A 236 -10.17 -8.18 4.28
C VAL A 236 -11.26 -7.45 3.51
N ARG A 237 -11.10 -6.14 3.26
CA ARG A 237 -12.07 -5.35 2.49
C ARG A 237 -12.15 -5.81 1.02
N LEU A 238 -11.00 -6.10 0.43
CA LEU A 238 -10.91 -6.45 -0.99
C LEU A 238 -11.55 -7.79 -1.31
N PHE A 239 -11.34 -8.78 -0.43
CA PHE A 239 -11.89 -10.14 -0.62
C PHE A 239 -13.22 -10.36 0.10
N ASP A 240 -13.78 -9.30 0.72
CA ASP A 240 -14.95 -9.41 1.61
C ASP A 240 -14.74 -10.51 2.67
N ALA A 241 -13.48 -10.67 3.09
CA ALA A 241 -13.10 -11.72 4.01
C ALA A 241 -13.63 -11.42 5.42
N HIS A 242 -13.82 -12.45 6.22
CA HIS A 242 -14.26 -12.29 7.60
C HIS A 242 -13.16 -11.71 8.49
N VAL A 243 -11.92 -12.18 8.28
CA VAL A 243 -10.74 -11.77 9.05
C VAL A 243 -9.46 -11.90 8.22
N GLY A 244 -8.50 -11.03 8.48
CA GLY A 244 -7.15 -11.08 7.93
C GLY A 244 -6.09 -10.97 9.01
N TYR A 245 -5.01 -11.71 8.87
CA TYR A 245 -3.84 -11.70 9.75
C TYR A 245 -2.55 -11.58 8.98
N LEU A 246 -1.67 -10.75 9.48
CA LEU A 246 -0.25 -10.77 9.15
C LEU A 246 0.53 -11.30 10.36
N CYS A 247 1.24 -12.40 10.18
CA CYS A 247 2.02 -13.04 11.23
C CYS A 247 3.47 -13.23 10.79
N SER A 248 4.43 -13.13 11.73
CA SER A 248 5.81 -13.54 11.49
C SER A 248 6.11 -14.91 12.12
N PHE A 249 6.94 -15.71 11.45
CA PHE A 249 7.48 -16.93 12.04
C PHE A 249 8.56 -16.59 13.07
N GLU A 250 8.56 -17.27 14.22
CA GLU A 250 9.57 -17.09 15.26
C GLU A 250 10.65 -18.19 15.17
N PRO A 251 11.94 -17.88 15.39
CA PRO A 251 13.02 -18.87 15.35
C PRO A 251 12.85 -20.02 16.35
N ALA A 252 12.18 -19.77 17.47
CA ALA A 252 11.88 -20.77 18.49
C ALA A 252 10.70 -21.68 18.14
N GLY A 253 10.09 -21.46 16.97
CA GLY A 253 8.85 -22.08 16.54
C GLY A 253 7.62 -21.29 17.02
N GLY A 254 6.60 -21.21 16.17
CA GLY A 254 5.39 -20.43 16.44
C GLY A 254 5.23 -19.26 15.49
N LEU A 255 4.06 -18.63 15.57
CA LEU A 255 3.67 -17.43 14.86
C LEU A 255 3.47 -16.30 15.85
N LEU A 256 3.96 -15.12 15.52
CA LEU A 256 3.65 -13.89 16.24
C LEU A 256 2.71 -13.02 15.37
N VAL A 257 1.53 -12.71 15.89
CA VAL A 257 0.60 -11.79 15.22
C VAL A 257 1.22 -10.40 15.17
N ARG A 258 1.41 -9.86 13.98
CA ARG A 258 1.94 -8.52 13.73
C ARG A 258 0.85 -7.51 13.46
N ALA A 259 -0.19 -7.93 12.75
CA ALA A 259 -1.40 -7.15 12.52
C ALA A 259 -2.58 -8.09 12.27
N ALA A 260 -3.78 -7.60 12.56
CA ALA A 260 -5.03 -8.29 12.28
C ALA A 260 -6.15 -7.27 12.05
N TRP A 261 -7.12 -7.67 11.23
CA TRP A 261 -8.31 -6.86 11.03
C TRP A 261 -9.55 -7.72 10.75
N SER A 262 -10.72 -7.28 11.23
CA SER A 262 -12.03 -7.86 10.92
C SER A 262 -13.12 -6.82 11.08
N TYR A 263 -14.23 -6.95 10.36
CA TYR A 263 -15.39 -6.04 10.48
C TYR A 263 -16.02 -6.04 11.87
N THR A 264 -15.91 -7.14 12.60
CA THR A 264 -16.53 -7.33 13.93
C THR A 264 -15.60 -7.01 15.09
N GLY A 265 -14.32 -6.74 14.82
CA GLY A 265 -13.29 -6.61 15.86
C GLY A 265 -12.92 -7.95 16.54
N ASN A 266 -13.48 -9.08 16.09
CA ASN A 266 -13.17 -10.40 16.64
C ASN A 266 -11.91 -10.98 16.01
N HIS A 267 -10.75 -10.46 16.40
CA HIS A 267 -9.43 -10.95 15.98
C HIS A 267 -8.44 -10.96 17.16
N ALA A 268 -7.34 -11.66 17.02
CA ALA A 268 -6.27 -11.63 18.02
C ALA A 268 -5.51 -10.30 17.94
N GLU A 269 -5.16 -9.75 19.10
CA GLU A 269 -4.34 -8.55 19.19
C GLU A 269 -2.91 -8.78 18.69
N PRO A 270 -2.24 -7.76 18.12
CA PRO A 270 -0.83 -7.83 17.83
C PRO A 270 0.00 -8.22 19.07
N GLY A 271 1.00 -9.08 18.88
CA GLY A 271 1.83 -9.62 19.96
C GLY A 271 1.38 -10.98 20.51
N VAL A 272 0.20 -11.47 20.12
CA VAL A 272 -0.24 -12.83 20.48
C VAL A 272 0.57 -13.88 19.73
N ARG A 273 0.97 -14.93 20.44
CA ARG A 273 1.67 -16.09 19.88
C ARG A 273 0.71 -17.23 19.60
N VAL A 274 0.91 -17.86 18.45
CA VAL A 274 0.08 -18.96 17.94
C VAL A 274 0.99 -20.10 17.50
N PRO A 275 0.63 -21.39 17.71
CA PRO A 275 1.42 -22.51 17.21
C PRO A 275 1.44 -22.55 15.67
N THR A 276 2.51 -23.13 15.09
CA THR A 276 2.65 -23.30 13.62
C THR A 276 2.33 -24.70 13.12
N HIS A 277 2.16 -25.67 14.02
CA HIS A 277 1.96 -27.06 13.66
C HIS A 277 0.48 -27.40 13.43
N GLY A 278 0.22 -28.41 12.60
CA GLY A 278 -1.09 -28.87 12.19
C GLY A 278 -1.32 -28.70 10.68
N ASP A 279 -2.55 -28.92 10.28
CA ASP A 279 -2.97 -28.70 8.89
C ASP A 279 -3.35 -27.24 8.66
N GLY A 280 -3.63 -26.88 7.41
CA GLY A 280 -4.16 -25.58 7.02
C GLY A 280 -3.22 -24.75 6.17
N ALA A 281 -3.75 -23.65 5.61
CA ALA A 281 -3.03 -22.81 4.65
C ALA A 281 -1.75 -22.21 5.23
N ILE A 282 -1.76 -21.76 6.49
CA ILE A 282 -0.57 -21.18 7.17
C ILE A 282 0.54 -22.23 7.34
N ALA A 283 0.17 -23.45 7.77
CA ALA A 283 1.13 -24.54 7.93
C ALA A 283 1.74 -24.96 6.59
N GLU A 284 0.95 -24.97 5.54
CA GLU A 284 1.42 -25.28 4.19
C GLU A 284 2.38 -24.20 3.66
N VAL A 285 2.06 -22.92 3.84
CA VAL A 285 2.99 -21.81 3.53
C VAL A 285 4.30 -21.96 4.30
N HIS A 286 4.26 -22.29 5.59
CA HIS A 286 5.47 -22.49 6.39
C HIS A 286 6.34 -23.63 5.85
N ARG A 287 5.71 -24.72 5.38
CA ARG A 287 6.41 -25.91 4.89
C ARG A 287 6.98 -25.75 3.48
N THR A 288 6.24 -25.04 2.59
CA THR A 288 6.54 -24.98 1.15
C THR A 288 7.15 -23.66 0.71
N GLY A 289 6.88 -22.58 1.43
CA GLY A 289 7.20 -21.22 1.02
C GLY A 289 6.33 -20.72 -0.16
N LEU A 290 5.25 -21.42 -0.49
CA LEU A 290 4.34 -21.09 -1.58
C LEU A 290 2.96 -20.69 -1.03
N PRO A 291 2.18 -19.90 -1.78
CA PRO A 291 0.78 -19.63 -1.44
C PRO A 291 -0.02 -20.92 -1.29
N ALA A 292 -0.98 -20.91 -0.38
CA ALA A 292 -1.79 -22.09 -0.08
C ALA A 292 -3.25 -21.71 0.20
N ARG A 293 -4.16 -22.60 -0.17
CA ARG A 293 -5.60 -22.46 -0.01
C ARG A 293 -6.17 -23.64 0.77
N VAL A 294 -7.14 -23.35 1.61
CA VAL A 294 -8.00 -24.35 2.27
C VAL A 294 -9.45 -24.05 1.88
N GLU A 295 -10.05 -24.95 1.14
CA GLU A 295 -11.44 -24.82 0.68
C GLU A 295 -12.44 -25.12 1.81
N ASN A 296 -12.08 -26.02 2.74
CA ASN A 296 -12.93 -26.39 3.86
C ASN A 296 -12.10 -26.79 5.09
N TYR A 297 -12.16 -25.97 6.14
CA TYR A 297 -11.48 -26.24 7.41
C TYR A 297 -12.10 -27.40 8.19
N ASP A 298 -13.35 -27.78 7.94
CA ASP A 298 -14.02 -28.89 8.64
C ASP A 298 -13.39 -30.26 8.34
N SER A 299 -12.70 -30.37 7.21
CA SER A 299 -12.02 -31.60 6.80
C SER A 299 -10.61 -31.76 7.37
N LEU A 300 -10.07 -30.75 8.08
CA LEU A 300 -8.70 -30.69 8.57
C LEU A 300 -8.65 -30.82 10.08
N ALA A 301 -7.44 -31.00 10.65
CA ALA A 301 -7.24 -31.10 12.10
C ALA A 301 -5.95 -30.40 12.56
N GLY A 302 -5.94 -29.99 13.83
CA GLY A 302 -4.78 -29.44 14.48
C GLY A 302 -5.02 -28.03 15.05
N PRO A 303 -4.06 -27.51 15.86
CA PRO A 303 -4.24 -26.27 16.61
C PRO A 303 -4.54 -25.04 15.74
N LEU A 304 -3.93 -24.91 14.56
CA LEU A 304 -4.23 -23.82 13.64
C LEU A 304 -5.66 -23.90 13.09
N VAL A 305 -6.13 -25.11 12.81
CA VAL A 305 -7.50 -25.36 12.34
C VAL A 305 -8.51 -25.05 13.43
N ASP A 306 -8.23 -25.45 14.68
CA ASP A 306 -9.09 -25.16 15.83
C ASP A 306 -9.21 -23.64 16.07
N ILE A 307 -8.09 -22.89 15.90
CA ILE A 307 -8.07 -21.44 15.98
C ILE A 307 -8.87 -20.80 14.84
N ALA A 308 -8.75 -21.32 13.61
CA ALA A 308 -9.52 -20.84 12.46
C ALA A 308 -11.04 -21.07 12.68
N ARG A 309 -11.43 -22.26 13.09
CA ARG A 309 -12.84 -22.59 13.41
C ARG A 309 -13.39 -21.77 14.56
N ALA A 310 -12.62 -21.54 15.63
CA ALA A 310 -13.02 -20.69 16.75
C ALA A 310 -13.30 -19.24 16.33
N ARG A 311 -12.89 -18.86 15.12
CA ARG A 311 -13.15 -17.56 14.48
C ARG A 311 -14.10 -17.65 13.30
N ASP A 312 -14.91 -18.69 13.24
CA ASP A 312 -15.91 -18.93 12.18
C ASP A 312 -15.30 -19.00 10.76
N ALA A 313 -14.06 -19.43 10.61
CA ALA A 313 -13.44 -19.59 9.31
C ALA A 313 -13.85 -20.93 8.68
N ALA A 314 -14.61 -20.90 7.58
CA ALA A 314 -14.93 -22.07 6.78
C ALA A 314 -13.87 -22.36 5.73
N SER A 315 -13.31 -21.32 5.10
CA SER A 315 -12.25 -21.42 4.09
C SER A 315 -11.17 -20.34 4.32
N GLY A 316 -9.99 -20.49 3.70
CA GLY A 316 -8.91 -19.52 3.87
C GLY A 316 -7.82 -19.62 2.83
N VAL A 317 -7.16 -18.50 2.60
CA VAL A 317 -6.01 -18.35 1.68
C VAL A 317 -4.85 -17.72 2.42
N ALA A 318 -3.64 -18.20 2.19
CA ALA A 318 -2.42 -17.71 2.78
C ALA A 318 -1.35 -17.47 1.71
N SER A 319 -0.56 -16.41 1.88
CA SER A 319 0.59 -16.09 1.04
C SER A 319 1.83 -15.86 1.90
N PRO A 320 3.03 -16.37 1.51
CA PRO A 320 4.26 -16.13 2.22
C PRO A 320 4.70 -14.67 2.12
N VAL A 321 5.24 -14.12 3.20
CA VAL A 321 6.00 -12.88 3.21
C VAL A 321 7.47 -13.25 3.18
N VAL A 322 8.16 -12.95 2.07
CA VAL A 322 9.56 -13.35 1.85
C VAL A 322 10.46 -12.13 1.99
N VAL A 323 11.42 -12.18 2.92
CA VAL A 323 12.41 -11.12 3.15
C VAL A 323 13.80 -11.72 3.00
N GLU A 324 14.64 -11.11 2.16
CA GLU A 324 16.02 -11.57 1.88
C GLU A 324 16.13 -13.04 1.47
N GLY A 325 15.11 -13.53 0.76
CA GLY A 325 15.04 -14.92 0.27
C GLY A 325 14.59 -15.96 1.30
N GLY A 326 14.29 -15.55 2.53
CA GLY A 326 13.72 -16.39 3.58
C GLY A 326 12.23 -16.08 3.82
N VAL A 327 11.45 -17.09 4.19
CA VAL A 327 10.06 -16.89 4.60
C VAL A 327 10.02 -16.27 5.99
N TRP A 328 9.79 -14.95 6.02
CA TRP A 328 9.70 -14.18 7.27
C TRP A 328 8.38 -14.41 8.00
N GLY A 329 7.29 -14.59 7.24
CA GLY A 329 5.96 -14.69 7.82
C GLY A 329 4.91 -15.08 6.80
N VAL A 330 3.66 -14.82 7.14
CA VAL A 330 2.50 -15.20 6.34
C VAL A 330 1.42 -14.13 6.43
N LEU A 331 0.80 -13.80 5.30
CA LEU A 331 -0.44 -13.04 5.19
C LEU A 331 -1.57 -14.04 4.94
N TRP A 332 -2.60 -14.04 5.78
CA TRP A 332 -3.71 -14.98 5.72
C TRP A 332 -5.05 -14.27 5.82
N VAL A 333 -5.99 -14.71 5.00
CA VAL A 333 -7.39 -14.27 5.03
C VAL A 333 -8.32 -15.48 5.14
N ALA A 334 -9.45 -15.30 5.83
CA ALA A 334 -10.45 -16.33 5.99
C ALA A 334 -11.87 -15.82 5.73
N ALA A 335 -12.71 -16.72 5.23
CA ALA A 335 -14.11 -16.50 4.96
C ALA A 335 -15.00 -17.44 5.77
N ARG A 336 -16.25 -17.03 6.00
CA ARG A 336 -17.28 -17.86 6.66
C ARG A 336 -17.98 -18.82 5.71
N GLU A 337 -17.87 -18.56 4.43
CA GLU A 337 -18.54 -19.36 3.40
C GLU A 337 -17.52 -20.14 2.56
N LEU A 338 -17.94 -21.32 2.10
CA LEU A 338 -17.17 -22.12 1.18
C LEU A 338 -17.22 -21.49 -0.22
N GLY A 339 -16.09 -21.52 -0.96
CA GLY A 339 -16.03 -21.02 -2.33
C GLY A 339 -16.11 -19.50 -2.46
N GLN A 340 -15.95 -18.73 -1.37
CA GLN A 340 -16.00 -17.27 -1.39
C GLN A 340 -14.79 -16.66 -2.13
N PHE A 341 -13.63 -17.26 -2.02
CA PHE A 341 -12.41 -16.71 -2.61
C PHE A 341 -12.27 -17.05 -4.10
N PRO A 342 -12.16 -16.03 -5.00
CA PRO A 342 -11.85 -16.24 -6.42
C PRO A 342 -10.54 -17.01 -6.65
N ALA A 343 -10.37 -17.55 -7.85
CA ALA A 343 -9.19 -18.36 -8.19
C ALA A 343 -7.88 -17.56 -8.24
N ASP A 344 -7.95 -16.24 -8.40
CA ASP A 344 -6.81 -15.29 -8.44
C ASP A 344 -6.44 -14.71 -7.07
N THR A 345 -7.09 -15.15 -5.99
CA THR A 345 -6.87 -14.61 -4.63
C THR A 345 -5.44 -14.79 -4.16
N GLU A 346 -4.81 -15.95 -4.45
CA GLU A 346 -3.41 -16.22 -4.07
C GLU A 346 -2.43 -15.24 -4.73
N GLU A 347 -2.62 -14.95 -6.02
CA GLU A 347 -1.77 -14.03 -6.78
C GLU A 347 -1.87 -12.61 -6.22
N LEU A 348 -3.10 -12.17 -5.96
CA LEU A 348 -3.33 -10.84 -5.43
C LEU A 348 -2.84 -10.71 -3.98
N LEU A 349 -3.04 -11.73 -3.14
CA LEU A 349 -2.52 -11.77 -1.77
C LEU A 349 -0.99 -11.74 -1.76
N THR A 350 -0.35 -12.39 -2.74
CA THR A 350 1.10 -12.36 -2.92
C THR A 350 1.59 -10.94 -3.22
N SER A 351 0.88 -10.17 -4.04
CA SER A 351 1.23 -8.77 -4.32
C SER A 351 1.23 -7.91 -3.06
N PHE A 352 0.29 -8.13 -2.12
CA PHE A 352 0.32 -7.46 -0.81
C PHE A 352 1.47 -7.95 0.07
N SER A 353 1.78 -9.24 0.04
CA SER A 353 2.92 -9.81 0.77
C SER A 353 4.25 -9.20 0.32
N GLU A 354 4.43 -8.93 -0.98
CA GLU A 354 5.60 -8.25 -1.53
C GLU A 354 5.75 -6.81 -1.02
N LEU A 355 4.64 -6.07 -0.86
CA LEU A 355 4.67 -4.73 -0.26
C LEU A 355 5.08 -4.77 1.22
N VAL A 356 4.61 -5.77 1.97
CA VAL A 356 5.05 -6.01 3.35
C VAL A 356 6.55 -6.32 3.39
N SER A 357 7.03 -7.19 2.50
CA SER A 357 8.44 -7.54 2.37
C SER A 357 9.32 -6.31 2.11
N ALA A 358 8.88 -5.44 1.18
CA ALA A 358 9.58 -4.19 0.88
C ALA A 358 9.61 -3.23 2.08
N ALA A 359 8.52 -3.12 2.85
CA ALA A 359 8.47 -2.28 4.05
C ALA A 359 9.46 -2.77 5.12
N ILE A 360 9.56 -4.08 5.33
CA ILE A 360 10.50 -4.69 6.27
C ILE A 360 11.93 -4.44 5.81
N ALA A 361 12.27 -4.77 4.56
CA ALA A 361 13.61 -4.59 4.01
C ALA A 361 14.08 -3.13 4.07
N ASN A 362 13.22 -2.17 3.76
CA ASN A 362 13.51 -0.74 3.86
C ASN A 362 13.81 -0.32 5.32
N SER A 363 13.05 -0.82 6.29
CA SER A 363 13.25 -0.54 7.71
C SER A 363 14.59 -1.11 8.21
N ASP A 364 14.91 -2.35 7.83
CA ASP A 364 16.16 -3.01 8.22
C ASP A 364 17.38 -2.33 7.60
N ALA A 365 17.30 -1.98 6.31
CA ALA A 365 18.37 -1.25 5.61
C ALA A 365 18.70 0.09 6.29
N ARG A 366 17.69 0.84 6.75
CA ARG A 366 17.89 2.08 7.49
C ARG A 366 18.55 1.87 8.84
N THR A 367 18.06 0.87 9.57
CA THR A 367 18.65 0.52 10.87
C THR A 367 20.11 0.16 10.71
N GLN A 368 20.47 -0.62 9.71
CA GLN A 368 21.85 -0.99 9.39
C GLN A 368 22.68 0.23 8.96
N LEU A 369 22.13 1.12 8.15
CA LEU A 369 22.82 2.35 7.72
C LEU A 369 23.09 3.27 8.89
N ALA A 370 22.11 3.50 9.76
CA ALA A 370 22.28 4.29 10.98
C ALA A 370 23.36 3.70 11.91
N ALA A 371 23.32 2.39 12.13
CA ALA A 371 24.35 1.69 12.92
C ALA A 371 25.75 1.76 12.27
N SER A 372 25.83 1.70 10.95
CA SER A 372 27.09 1.84 10.22
C SER A 372 27.67 3.25 10.35
N ARG A 373 26.84 4.29 10.17
CA ARG A 373 27.25 5.68 10.36
C ARG A 373 27.76 5.95 11.78
N ALA A 374 27.04 5.46 12.80
CA ALA A 374 27.46 5.59 14.19
C ALA A 374 28.84 4.95 14.44
N ARG A 375 29.09 3.76 13.86
CA ARG A 375 30.41 3.10 13.98
C ARG A 375 31.53 3.90 13.33
N VAL A 376 31.31 4.47 12.15
CA VAL A 376 32.29 5.29 11.45
C VAL A 376 32.64 6.54 12.25
N VAL A 377 31.64 7.23 12.82
CA VAL A 377 31.85 8.41 13.68
C VAL A 377 32.65 8.03 14.93
N ALA A 378 32.27 6.96 15.62
CA ALA A 378 32.99 6.49 16.80
C ALA A 378 34.47 6.12 16.52
N ALA A 379 34.73 5.46 15.39
CA ALA A 379 36.09 5.15 14.97
C ALA A 379 36.93 6.39 14.63
N ALA A 380 36.33 7.39 13.99
CA ALA A 380 36.97 8.67 13.71
C ALA A 380 37.33 9.42 15.01
N ASP A 381 36.43 9.44 15.99
CA ASP A 381 36.68 10.08 17.28
C ASP A 381 37.80 9.36 18.09
N GLU A 382 37.80 8.05 18.10
CA GLU A 382 38.89 7.28 18.74
C GLU A 382 40.24 7.52 18.05
N SER A 383 40.24 7.61 16.71
CA SER A 383 41.46 7.94 15.96
C SER A 383 41.98 9.35 16.32
N ARG A 384 41.10 10.33 16.44
CA ARG A 384 41.45 11.70 16.84
C ARG A 384 42.04 11.74 18.25
N ARG A 385 41.39 11.09 19.22
CA ARG A 385 41.94 10.97 20.60
C ARG A 385 43.30 10.32 20.65
N ARG A 386 43.56 9.31 19.81
CA ARG A 386 44.87 8.64 19.74
C ARG A 386 45.93 9.58 19.13
N ILE A 387 45.60 10.34 18.09
CA ILE A 387 46.53 11.32 17.50
C ILE A 387 46.87 12.41 18.53
N GLU A 388 45.86 12.94 19.22
CA GLU A 388 46.07 13.96 20.28
C GLU A 388 47.02 13.47 21.36
N ARG A 389 46.75 12.27 21.93
CA ARG A 389 47.67 11.68 22.95
C ARG A 389 49.10 11.52 22.43
N ASN A 390 49.26 11.08 21.20
CA ASN A 390 50.61 10.92 20.61
C ASN A 390 51.31 12.26 20.38
N LEU A 391 50.56 13.32 19.98
CA LEU A 391 51.12 14.65 19.82
C LEU A 391 51.46 15.28 21.16
N HIS A 392 50.57 15.16 22.14
CA HIS A 392 50.78 15.70 23.46
C HIS A 392 51.95 15.02 24.20
N ASP A 393 51.91 13.70 24.36
CA ASP A 393 52.84 12.96 25.22
C ASP A 393 54.16 12.64 24.50
N GLY A 394 54.14 12.42 23.20
CA GLY A 394 55.31 12.03 22.43
C GLY A 394 56.08 13.21 21.85
N THR A 395 55.40 13.98 20.95
CA THR A 395 56.08 15.00 20.17
C THR A 395 56.39 16.27 20.97
N GLN A 396 55.45 16.72 21.80
CA GLN A 396 55.67 17.90 22.64
C GLN A 396 56.77 17.69 23.67
N GLN A 397 56.80 16.54 24.37
CA GLN A 397 57.84 16.24 25.35
C GLN A 397 59.22 16.20 24.70
N ARG A 398 59.37 15.60 23.52
CA ARG A 398 60.65 15.57 22.78
C ARG A 398 61.13 16.94 22.37
N LEU A 399 60.23 17.80 21.88
CA LEU A 399 60.58 19.17 21.48
C LEU A 399 61.00 20.01 22.68
N VAL A 400 60.30 19.86 23.82
CA VAL A 400 60.69 20.53 25.07
C VAL A 400 62.09 20.07 25.55
N THR A 401 62.35 18.74 25.49
CA THR A 401 63.66 18.21 25.87
C THR A 401 64.76 18.75 24.96
N LEU A 402 64.55 18.76 23.65
CA LEU A 402 65.51 19.31 22.67
C LEU A 402 65.77 20.82 22.89
N ALA A 403 64.71 21.62 23.18
CA ALA A 403 64.87 23.01 23.50
C ALA A 403 65.70 23.25 24.76
N LEU A 404 65.53 22.40 25.80
CA LEU A 404 66.35 22.47 27.04
C LEU A 404 67.79 22.08 26.80
N GLU A 405 68.05 21.02 26.00
CA GLU A 405 69.42 20.56 25.62
C GLU A 405 70.15 21.65 24.82
N LEU A 406 69.47 22.27 23.84
CA LEU A 406 70.02 23.37 23.06
C LEU A 406 70.34 24.58 23.91
N ARG A 407 69.49 24.93 24.87
CA ARG A 407 69.73 26.03 25.80
C ARG A 407 70.97 25.77 26.68
N ALA A 408 71.13 24.56 27.21
CA ALA A 408 72.30 24.21 27.95
C ALA A 408 73.57 24.30 27.08
N ALA A 409 73.54 23.76 25.85
CA ALA A 409 74.65 23.85 24.91
C ALA A 409 75.01 25.30 24.51
N ARG A 410 74.03 26.19 24.43
CA ARG A 410 74.22 27.62 24.13
C ARG A 410 74.95 28.32 25.27
N GLU A 411 74.66 28.00 26.54
CA GLU A 411 75.30 28.60 27.71
C GLU A 411 76.80 28.30 27.78
N GLU A 412 77.27 27.21 27.19
CA GLU A 412 78.68 26.78 27.15
C GLU A 412 79.41 27.15 25.83
N ALA A 413 78.69 27.68 24.84
CA ALA A 413 79.21 27.89 23.48
C ALA A 413 79.93 29.24 23.30
N PRO A 414 80.95 29.32 22.35
CA PRO A 414 81.50 30.58 21.89
C PRO A 414 80.43 31.51 21.24
N ALA A 415 80.63 32.85 21.30
CA ALA A 415 79.63 33.83 20.89
C ALA A 415 79.05 33.62 19.48
N GLU A 416 79.85 33.19 18.50
CA GLU A 416 79.41 32.95 17.13
C GLU A 416 78.44 31.73 17.05
N LEU A 417 78.76 30.64 17.77
CA LEU A 417 77.94 29.42 17.82
C LEU A 417 76.70 29.64 18.69
N ALA A 418 76.77 30.47 19.73
CA ALA A 418 75.64 30.80 20.57
C ALA A 418 74.50 31.48 19.80
N ALA A 419 74.78 32.34 18.82
CA ALA A 419 73.82 32.99 17.96
C ALA A 419 73.15 32.02 16.96
N GLU A 420 73.85 30.96 16.54
CA GLU A 420 73.26 29.89 15.68
C GLU A 420 72.34 29.00 16.49
N LEU A 421 72.74 28.61 17.69
CA LEU A 421 71.93 27.79 18.61
C LEU A 421 70.66 28.50 19.05
N GLU A 422 70.70 29.85 19.27
CA GLU A 422 69.51 30.65 19.58
C GLU A 422 68.51 30.64 18.44
N ARG A 423 68.92 30.75 17.16
CA ARG A 423 68.02 30.63 16.02
C ARG A 423 67.35 29.23 15.93
N VAL A 424 68.07 28.14 16.26
CA VAL A 424 67.52 26.79 16.27
C VAL A 424 66.55 26.63 17.44
N GLU A 425 66.86 27.18 18.63
CA GLU A 425 65.96 27.18 19.80
C GLU A 425 64.66 27.89 19.51
N ASP A 426 64.72 29.07 18.84
CA ASP A 426 63.52 29.79 18.43
C ASP A 426 62.68 29.02 17.41
N GLY A 427 63.32 28.36 16.42
CA GLY A 427 62.62 27.49 15.49
C GLY A 427 61.93 26.31 16.16
N ILE A 428 62.56 25.66 17.15
CA ILE A 428 61.91 24.59 17.94
C ILE A 428 60.73 25.14 18.74
N ARG A 429 60.84 26.35 19.28
CA ARG A 429 59.76 26.99 20.04
C ARG A 429 58.55 27.30 19.12
N GLU A 430 58.81 27.73 17.90
CA GLU A 430 57.80 27.96 16.88
C GLU A 430 57.05 26.68 16.51
N VAL A 431 57.78 25.61 16.21
CA VAL A 431 57.20 24.26 15.91
C VAL A 431 56.43 23.72 17.11
N LEU A 432 56.91 23.95 18.37
CA LEU A 432 56.18 23.53 19.56
C LEU A 432 54.85 24.22 19.71
N GLU A 433 54.74 25.51 19.36
CA GLU A 433 53.46 26.23 19.38
C GLU A 433 52.53 25.75 18.25
N GLU A 434 53.06 25.45 17.04
CA GLU A 434 52.27 24.85 15.96
C GLU A 434 51.69 23.49 16.36
N VAL A 435 52.51 22.59 16.93
CA VAL A 435 52.04 21.30 17.42
C VAL A 435 51.01 21.43 18.53
N ARG A 436 51.16 22.40 19.41
CA ARG A 436 50.17 22.71 20.45
C ARG A 436 48.85 23.21 19.85
N GLU A 437 48.90 24.04 18.80
CA GLU A 437 47.71 24.50 18.09
C GLU A 437 46.96 23.34 17.43
N ILE A 438 47.67 22.46 16.74
CA ILE A 438 47.09 21.25 16.11
C ILE A 438 46.47 20.34 17.17
N ALA A 439 47.17 20.06 18.26
CA ALA A 439 46.67 19.21 19.35
C ALA A 439 45.41 19.77 20.01
N ARG A 440 45.35 21.09 20.22
CA ARG A 440 44.20 21.81 20.80
C ARG A 440 42.94 21.76 19.89
N GLY A 441 43.12 21.60 18.58
CA GLY A 441 42.02 21.45 17.62
C GLY A 441 41.46 20.03 17.54
N LEU A 442 42.17 19.02 18.04
CA LEU A 442 41.79 17.62 17.88
C LEU A 442 40.79 17.11 18.94
N HIS A 443 41.01 17.36 20.23
CA HIS A 443 40.07 17.08 21.33
C HIS A 443 40.48 17.81 22.60
N PRO A 444 39.62 18.64 23.21
CA PRO A 444 40.03 19.41 24.40
C PRO A 444 39.97 18.55 25.67
N ALA A 445 41.08 18.36 26.35
CA ALA A 445 41.14 17.72 27.67
C ALA A 445 40.15 18.36 28.68
N ILE A 446 39.87 19.65 28.55
CA ILE A 446 38.87 20.40 29.34
C ILE A 446 37.45 19.79 29.19
N LEU A 447 37.11 19.19 28.04
CA LEU A 447 35.81 18.57 27.84
C LEU A 447 35.67 17.30 28.71
N SER A 448 36.72 16.49 28.76
CA SER A 448 36.72 15.25 29.54
C SER A 448 36.71 15.54 31.06
N GLU A 449 37.46 16.55 31.53
CA GLU A 449 37.60 16.85 32.95
C GLU A 449 36.50 17.83 33.46
N GLY A 450 36.17 18.85 32.69
CA GLY A 450 35.28 19.93 33.09
C GLY A 450 33.88 19.92 32.47
N GLY A 451 33.67 19.16 31.40
CA GLY A 451 32.42 19.12 30.65
C GLY A 451 32.28 20.22 29.58
N LEU A 452 31.11 20.27 28.97
CA LEU A 452 30.84 21.11 27.80
C LEU A 452 30.92 22.62 28.10
N GLU A 453 30.37 23.07 29.20
CA GLU A 453 30.30 24.52 29.52
C GLU A 453 31.68 25.16 29.71
N PRO A 454 32.62 24.63 30.54
CA PRO A 454 34.00 25.14 30.62
C PRO A 454 34.77 25.05 29.31
N ALA A 455 34.51 23.99 28.50
CA ALA A 455 35.15 23.82 27.21
C ALA A 455 34.71 24.91 26.21
N LEU A 456 33.42 25.26 26.16
CA LEU A 456 32.89 26.35 25.33
C LEU A 456 33.35 27.71 25.78
N LYS A 457 33.43 27.97 27.09
CA LYS A 457 34.01 29.21 27.63
C LYS A 457 35.49 29.38 27.24
N SER A 458 36.23 28.28 27.23
CA SER A 458 37.62 28.26 26.77
C SER A 458 37.73 28.48 25.26
N LEU A 459 36.84 27.86 24.48
CA LEU A 459 36.77 28.02 23.03
C LEU A 459 36.45 29.48 22.63
N ALA A 460 35.45 30.09 23.24
CA ALA A 460 35.06 31.48 23.00
C ALA A 460 36.18 32.46 23.29
N ARG A 461 36.92 32.27 24.38
CA ARG A 461 38.07 33.12 24.71
C ARG A 461 39.22 33.07 23.71
N ARG A 462 39.33 31.97 22.98
CA ARG A 462 40.37 31.75 21.96
C ARG A 462 39.88 32.02 20.54
N SER A 463 38.59 32.24 20.38
CA SER A 463 38.03 32.62 19.10
C SER A 463 38.64 33.91 18.58
N GLY A 464 38.92 33.97 17.28
CA GLY A 464 39.42 35.18 16.63
C GLY A 464 38.41 36.32 16.53
N LEU A 465 37.20 36.13 17.05
CA LEU A 465 36.12 37.10 17.07
C LEU A 465 35.44 37.12 18.46
N PRO A 466 34.78 38.24 18.84
CA PRO A 466 33.96 38.29 20.05
C PRO A 466 32.83 37.25 20.02
N VAL A 467 32.69 36.48 21.10
CA VAL A 467 31.63 35.46 21.23
C VAL A 467 30.81 35.72 22.48
N ASP A 468 29.51 35.87 22.29
CA ASP A 468 28.54 35.96 23.40
C ASP A 468 28.04 34.55 23.74
N LEU A 469 28.06 34.20 25.03
CA LEU A 469 27.72 32.85 25.51
C LEU A 469 26.51 32.89 26.43
N ASP A 470 25.45 32.21 26.05
CA ASP A 470 24.25 31.98 26.85
C ASP A 470 24.11 30.47 27.12
N LEU A 471 24.70 30.00 28.22
CA LEU A 471 24.86 28.56 28.52
C LEU A 471 24.03 28.19 29.75
N HIS A 472 23.01 27.31 29.52
CA HIS A 472 22.13 26.81 30.56
C HIS A 472 22.12 25.28 30.55
N LEU A 473 23.07 24.69 31.32
CA LEU A 473 23.16 23.24 31.47
C LEU A 473 23.12 22.83 32.93
N ASP A 474 22.20 21.95 33.29
CA ASP A 474 22.17 21.31 34.61
C ASP A 474 22.94 20.00 34.57
N GLY A 475 24.22 20.03 34.95
CA GLY A 475 25.05 18.83 35.09
C GLY A 475 25.76 18.37 33.82
N ARG A 476 26.28 17.14 33.87
CA ARG A 476 27.01 16.50 32.75
C ARG A 476 26.05 15.85 31.77
N LEU A 477 26.41 15.88 30.50
CA LEU A 477 25.75 15.15 29.45
C LEU A 477 26.54 13.85 29.12
N PRO A 478 25.94 12.89 28.41
CA PRO A 478 26.70 11.76 27.86
C PRO A 478 27.87 12.27 27.00
N GLU A 479 29.06 11.69 27.20
CA GLU A 479 30.29 12.11 26.52
C GLU A 479 30.13 12.29 24.99
N PRO A 480 29.47 11.37 24.24
CA PRO A 480 29.26 11.56 22.81
C PRO A 480 28.48 12.82 22.45
N VAL A 481 27.51 13.23 23.30
CA VAL A 481 26.69 14.43 23.10
C VAL A 481 27.53 15.68 23.37
N GLU A 482 28.33 15.72 24.47
CA GLU A 482 29.22 16.82 24.77
C GLU A 482 30.27 17.05 23.67
N VAL A 483 30.83 15.92 23.15
CA VAL A 483 31.80 15.94 22.05
C VAL A 483 31.16 16.48 20.76
N ALA A 484 29.99 16.01 20.39
CA ALA A 484 29.30 16.49 19.18
C ALA A 484 28.99 17.99 19.27
N ALA A 485 28.40 18.42 20.39
CA ALA A 485 28.11 19.85 20.63
C ALA A 485 29.35 20.73 20.57
N TYR A 486 30.44 20.30 21.19
CA TYR A 486 31.71 21.02 21.16
C TYR A 486 32.22 21.19 19.72
N TYR A 487 32.23 20.12 18.92
CA TYR A 487 32.69 20.19 17.52
C TYR A 487 31.82 21.08 16.67
N VAL A 488 30.49 21.03 16.84
CA VAL A 488 29.57 21.92 16.13
C VAL A 488 29.93 23.40 16.41
N VAL A 489 30.08 23.77 17.68
CA VAL A 489 30.43 25.13 18.05
C VAL A 489 31.84 25.52 17.56
N SER A 490 32.82 24.63 17.69
CA SER A 490 34.20 24.86 17.25
C SER A 490 34.30 25.11 15.75
N GLU A 491 33.63 24.31 14.95
CA GLU A 491 33.62 24.46 13.48
C GLU A 491 32.86 25.73 13.08
N ALA A 492 31.70 25.98 13.70
CA ALA A 492 30.91 27.19 13.42
C ALA A 492 31.69 28.49 13.72
N LEU A 493 32.38 28.55 14.86
CA LEU A 493 33.21 29.71 15.21
C LEU A 493 34.44 29.83 14.29
N THR A 494 35.03 28.73 13.89
CA THR A 494 36.13 28.71 12.93
C THR A 494 35.67 29.23 11.57
N ASN A 495 34.51 28.80 11.10
CA ASN A 495 33.92 29.26 9.85
C ASN A 495 33.56 30.76 9.91
N ALA A 496 32.99 31.22 11.02
CA ALA A 496 32.70 32.63 11.23
C ALA A 496 33.98 33.49 11.17
N ALA A 497 35.04 33.03 11.81
CA ALA A 497 36.31 33.79 11.85
C ALA A 497 37.07 33.75 10.50
N LYS A 498 37.09 32.60 9.80
CA LYS A 498 37.90 32.41 8.58
C LYS A 498 37.17 32.76 7.29
N HIS A 499 35.87 32.50 7.23
CA HIS A 499 35.13 32.52 5.96
C HIS A 499 34.01 33.56 5.93
N ALA A 500 33.37 33.87 7.05
CA ALA A 500 32.22 34.74 7.07
C ALA A 500 32.57 36.25 7.20
N GLY A 501 33.82 36.62 7.58
CA GLY A 501 34.15 37.98 7.87
C GLY A 501 33.29 38.61 8.98
N ALA A 502 32.81 37.78 9.89
CA ALA A 502 31.92 38.21 10.97
C ALA A 502 32.60 39.12 11.97
N SER A 503 31.85 40.05 12.54
CA SER A 503 32.34 40.94 13.63
C SER A 503 32.08 40.36 15.01
N GLY A 504 31.20 39.38 15.15
CA GLY A 504 30.88 38.68 16.38
C GLY A 504 30.02 37.43 16.13
N ALA A 505 29.94 36.58 17.15
CA ALA A 505 29.09 35.43 17.17
C ALA A 505 28.38 35.26 18.52
N SER A 506 27.25 34.57 18.53
CA SER A 506 26.53 34.15 19.73
C SER A 506 26.36 32.64 19.77
N VAL A 507 26.50 32.06 20.96
CA VAL A 507 26.31 30.61 21.20
C VAL A 507 25.35 30.45 22.37
N GLY A 508 24.20 29.83 22.09
CA GLY A 508 23.22 29.43 23.08
C GLY A 508 23.21 27.92 23.29
N LEU A 509 23.06 27.51 24.53
CA LEU A 509 23.03 26.12 24.93
C LEU A 509 21.95 25.89 25.99
N ASP A 510 20.95 25.12 25.69
CA ASP A 510 19.91 24.79 26.65
C ASP A 510 19.49 23.29 26.56
N ARG A 511 18.84 22.82 27.63
CA ARG A 511 18.24 21.49 27.66
C ARG A 511 16.72 21.61 27.66
N HIS A 512 16.08 21.19 26.58
CA HIS A 512 14.64 21.25 26.40
C HIS A 512 14.04 19.91 25.98
N ASN A 513 12.93 19.50 26.65
CA ASN A 513 12.18 18.27 26.30
C ASN A 513 13.03 16.98 26.17
N GLY A 514 14.08 16.83 26.99
CA GLY A 514 14.94 15.63 26.89
C GLY A 514 15.96 15.68 25.75
N ALA A 515 16.16 16.82 25.12
CA ALA A 515 17.19 17.05 24.11
C ALA A 515 18.12 18.21 24.53
N LEU A 516 19.36 18.16 24.08
CA LEU A 516 20.29 19.30 24.09
C LEU A 516 20.02 20.10 22.82
N ARG A 517 19.77 21.39 22.99
CA ARG A 517 19.71 22.37 21.91
C ARG A 517 20.93 23.26 21.93
N VAL A 518 21.61 23.37 20.79
CA VAL A 518 22.74 24.26 20.56
C VAL A 518 22.36 25.22 19.45
N SER A 519 22.46 26.52 19.70
CA SER A 519 22.22 27.56 18.70
C SER A 519 23.48 28.41 18.54
N ILE A 520 23.94 28.58 17.31
CA ILE A 520 25.10 29.40 16.96
C ILE A 520 24.66 30.40 15.88
N ARG A 521 25.03 31.63 16.05
CA ARG A 521 24.77 32.68 15.06
C ARG A 521 25.96 33.62 14.92
N ASP A 522 26.34 33.90 13.67
CA ASP A 522 27.29 34.95 13.32
C ASP A 522 26.61 36.07 12.52
N ASP A 523 27.24 37.23 12.46
CA ASP A 523 26.81 38.42 11.72
C ASP A 523 27.56 38.62 10.40
N GLY A 524 28.14 37.55 9.84
CA GLY A 524 28.97 37.59 8.66
C GLY A 524 28.20 37.71 7.33
N VAL A 525 28.89 37.49 6.24
CA VAL A 525 28.34 37.63 4.85
C VAL A 525 27.28 36.57 4.49
N GLY A 526 27.13 35.49 5.25
CA GLY A 526 26.22 34.40 4.95
C GLY A 526 26.58 33.65 3.67
N GLY A 527 25.59 32.90 3.12
CA GLY A 527 25.75 32.15 1.88
C GLY A 527 26.43 30.78 2.06
N ALA A 528 26.49 30.25 3.29
CA ALA A 528 26.98 28.90 3.55
C ALA A 528 26.04 27.86 2.95
N ASP A 529 26.58 26.96 2.11
CA ASP A 529 25.86 25.85 1.51
C ASP A 529 26.26 24.54 2.21
N PRO A 530 25.33 23.91 2.96
CA PRO A 530 25.61 22.66 3.66
C PRO A 530 26.09 21.52 2.75
N SER A 531 25.75 21.56 1.45
CA SER A 531 26.11 20.51 0.50
C SER A 531 27.51 20.64 -0.09
N ARG A 532 28.16 21.80 0.07
CA ARG A 532 29.44 22.11 -0.61
C ARG A 532 30.68 22.06 0.26
N GLY A 533 30.54 21.92 1.58
CA GLY A 533 31.66 21.91 2.52
C GLY A 533 31.77 20.62 3.32
N SER A 534 32.98 20.02 3.37
CA SER A 534 33.24 18.80 4.15
C SER A 534 33.02 19.00 5.67
N GLY A 535 33.15 20.23 6.17
CA GLY A 535 32.96 20.58 7.59
C GLY A 535 31.50 20.42 8.02
N LEU A 536 30.55 21.08 7.33
CA LEU A 536 29.13 21.02 7.69
C LEU A 536 28.52 19.64 7.46
N VAL A 537 28.94 18.92 6.38
CA VAL A 537 28.53 17.53 6.15
C VAL A 537 28.97 16.63 7.30
N GLY A 538 30.24 16.74 7.73
CA GLY A 538 30.75 15.95 8.86
C GLY A 538 30.07 16.27 10.20
N LEU A 539 29.58 17.50 10.38
CA LEU A 539 28.79 17.88 11.56
C LEU A 539 27.39 17.26 11.52
N SER A 540 26.71 17.29 10.35
CA SER A 540 25.42 16.66 10.16
C SER A 540 25.49 15.16 10.44
N ASP A 541 26.44 14.46 9.84
CA ASP A 541 26.67 13.03 10.06
C ASP A 541 26.85 12.68 11.55
N ARG A 542 27.60 13.51 12.28
CA ARG A 542 27.87 13.35 13.71
C ARG A 542 26.61 13.52 14.57
N VAL A 543 25.82 14.55 14.27
CA VAL A 543 24.57 14.85 14.97
C VAL A 543 23.52 13.76 14.67
N GLU A 544 23.38 13.36 13.40
CA GLU A 544 22.48 12.29 12.98
C GLU A 544 22.85 10.93 13.58
N ALA A 545 24.14 10.62 13.75
CA ALA A 545 24.59 9.40 14.38
C ALA A 545 24.15 9.27 15.87
N LEU A 546 23.81 10.39 16.50
CA LEU A 546 23.27 10.47 17.86
C LEU A 546 21.73 10.59 17.87
N GLY A 547 21.07 10.44 16.70
CA GLY A 547 19.63 10.61 16.55
C GLY A 547 19.18 12.06 16.62
N GLY A 548 20.09 13.01 16.46
CA GLY A 548 19.84 14.44 16.46
C GLY A 548 19.58 14.99 15.07
N HIS A 549 19.30 16.29 15.01
CA HIS A 549 19.06 17.05 13.79
C HIS A 549 19.87 18.33 13.78
N LEU A 550 20.38 18.73 12.60
CA LEU A 550 21.14 19.96 12.39
C LEU A 550 20.48 20.78 11.27
N GLU A 551 20.16 22.04 11.58
CA GLU A 551 19.64 23.00 10.62
C GLU A 551 20.63 24.15 10.41
N VAL A 552 20.83 24.54 9.15
CA VAL A 552 21.66 25.68 8.76
C VAL A 552 20.82 26.65 7.97
N ALA A 553 20.73 27.89 8.45
CA ALA A 553 20.12 29.02 7.75
C ALA A 553 21.20 30.06 7.47
N SER A 554 21.53 30.30 6.20
CA SER A 554 22.61 31.21 5.79
C SER A 554 22.26 31.95 4.50
N GLU A 555 21.46 33.01 4.64
CA GLU A 555 21.15 33.88 3.50
C GLU A 555 22.29 34.87 3.27
N SER A 556 22.60 35.16 2.00
CA SER A 556 23.64 36.11 1.62
C SER A 556 23.38 37.51 2.25
N GLY A 557 24.31 38.00 3.01
CA GLY A 557 24.22 39.29 3.70
C GLY A 557 23.54 39.29 5.07
N SER A 558 23.11 38.08 5.56
CA SER A 558 22.34 37.98 6.83
C SER A 558 23.06 37.17 7.93
N GLY A 559 24.31 36.78 7.69
CA GLY A 559 25.07 35.91 8.58
C GLY A 559 24.67 34.45 8.46
N THR A 560 25.16 33.60 9.37
CA THR A 560 24.83 32.18 9.44
C THR A 560 24.22 31.83 10.79
N SER A 561 23.16 31.03 10.77
CA SER A 561 22.54 30.47 11.96
C SER A 561 22.56 28.94 11.86
N ILE A 562 23.12 28.27 12.87
CA ILE A 562 23.15 26.82 13.01
C ILE A 562 22.38 26.46 14.26
N VAL A 563 21.40 25.57 14.13
CA VAL A 563 20.64 25.02 15.24
C VAL A 563 20.80 23.51 15.23
N VAL A 564 21.15 22.95 16.38
CA VAL A 564 21.32 21.51 16.57
C VAL A 564 20.46 21.05 17.73
N GLU A 565 19.76 19.94 17.55
CA GLU A 565 19.03 19.25 18.61
C GLU A 565 19.52 17.80 18.70
N ILE A 566 20.01 17.39 19.88
CA ILE A 566 20.51 16.02 20.12
C ILE A 566 19.73 15.41 21.28
N PRO A 567 19.03 14.26 21.09
CA PRO A 567 18.34 13.57 22.17
C PRO A 567 19.31 13.19 23.28
N VAL A 568 18.94 13.49 24.53
CA VAL A 568 19.68 13.09 25.71
C VAL A 568 18.84 12.07 26.46
N ALA A 569 19.22 10.79 26.37
CA ALA A 569 18.54 9.74 27.13
C ALA A 569 18.55 10.12 28.63
N PRO A 570 17.44 9.87 29.37
CA PRO A 570 17.43 10.09 30.80
C PRO A 570 18.53 9.22 31.40
N THR A 571 19.48 9.84 32.11
CA THR A 571 20.46 9.13 32.95
C THR A 571 19.66 8.38 34.01
N GLY A 572 19.56 7.01 33.84
CA GLY A 572 18.94 6.10 34.79
C GLY A 572 19.68 6.08 36.14
#